data_9a1642c67eb1ce494b8da630380cc117
#
_entry.id   9a1642c67eb1ce494b8da630380cc117
#
_cell.length_a   1.000
_cell.length_b   1.000
_cell.length_c   1.000
_cell.angle_alpha   90.00
_cell.angle_beta   90.00
_cell.angle_gamma   90.00
#
_symmetry.space_group_name_H-M   'P 1'
#
loop_
_entity.id
_entity.type
_entity.pdbx_description
1 polymer ?
#
loop_
_entity_poly.entity_id
_entity_poly.type
_entity_poly.pdbx_seq_one_letter_code
_entity_poly.pdbx_strand_id
1 'polypeptide(L)'
;MTTVFAETLLMEGGWQRDALVTIDGNGRIDSVRTGDASAAAGADHRVAVLLPAPVNLHSHAFQRAMAGLTEGRGPDPKDSFWTWRRLMYRFLQSLTPEHVSAVTALVQMEMLEAGYAGSVEFHYLHHQVDGTPYAALGEMSERVAEAAVETGIGLTLAPVLYQVGGCDGRDLGPGQIRFGNDPDRYARLLEEAEQAVAKLTADCAIGVAPHSLRAVTREALAGAAALRPDRPIHIHVAEQVAEVEEVEAAWGARPMAWLLENHAVD
;
A
#
# COMPACT_ATOMS: atom_id res chain seq x y z
N MET A 1 16.14 11.36 24.56
CA MET A 1 16.85 11.89 23.39
C MET A 1 17.93 10.89 23.02
N THR A 2 18.04 10.55 21.75
CA THR A 2 19.08 9.68 21.19
C THR A 2 19.84 10.45 20.13
N THR A 3 21.16 10.27 20.08
CA THR A 3 22.02 10.97 19.11
C THR A 3 22.72 9.96 18.20
N VAL A 4 22.70 10.25 16.89
CA VAL A 4 23.39 9.46 15.87
C VAL A 4 24.39 10.34 15.15
N PHE A 5 25.69 10.02 15.28
CA PHE A 5 26.72 10.64 14.46
C PHE A 5 26.95 9.85 13.18
N ALA A 6 26.97 10.54 12.06
CA ALA A 6 27.27 9.97 10.75
C ALA A 6 28.48 10.70 10.11
N GLU A 7 29.48 9.94 9.64
CA GLU A 7 30.59 10.52 8.86
C GLU A 7 30.06 11.13 7.57
N THR A 8 28.99 10.55 7.02
CA THR A 8 28.30 11.06 5.82
C THR A 8 26.80 10.84 5.98
N LEU A 9 26.01 11.91 5.79
CA LEU A 9 24.54 11.90 5.85
C LEU A 9 23.97 12.39 4.50
N LEU A 10 23.00 11.68 3.94
CA LEU A 10 22.20 12.15 2.82
C LEU A 10 21.02 12.98 3.30
N MET A 11 20.93 14.21 2.84
CA MET A 11 19.81 15.13 3.06
C MET A 11 19.22 15.57 1.71
N GLU A 12 18.07 16.24 1.72
CA GLU A 12 17.46 16.81 0.52
C GLU A 12 18.42 17.68 -0.31
N GLY A 13 19.27 18.49 0.36
CA GLY A 13 20.30 19.31 -0.26
C GLY A 13 21.58 18.56 -0.67
N GLY A 14 21.60 17.23 -0.61
CA GLY A 14 22.75 16.38 -0.94
C GLY A 14 23.55 15.90 0.28
N TRP A 15 24.73 15.34 0.00
CA TRP A 15 25.59 14.72 1.00
C TRP A 15 26.23 15.76 1.94
N GLN A 16 26.13 15.49 3.24
CA GLN A 16 26.75 16.26 4.30
C GLN A 16 27.78 15.41 5.04
N ARG A 17 28.83 16.04 5.59
CA ARG A 17 29.86 15.38 6.38
C ARG A 17 29.72 15.71 7.86
N ASP A 18 30.21 14.80 8.69
CA ASP A 18 30.32 14.98 10.14
C ASP A 18 28.99 15.47 10.74
N ALA A 19 27.93 14.69 10.52
CA ALA A 19 26.56 15.04 10.89
C ALA A 19 26.17 14.42 12.23
N LEU A 20 25.59 15.21 13.12
CA LEU A 20 24.94 14.75 14.34
C LEU A 20 23.44 14.93 14.21
N VAL A 21 22.71 13.83 14.21
CA VAL A 21 21.23 13.79 14.24
C VAL A 21 20.78 13.56 15.68
N THR A 22 19.92 14.43 16.18
CA THR A 22 19.29 14.29 17.49
C THR A 22 17.85 13.84 17.31
N ILE A 23 17.46 12.80 18.03
CA ILE A 23 16.13 12.20 18.01
C ILE A 23 15.47 12.44 19.37
N ASP A 24 14.26 12.97 19.38
CA ASP A 24 13.50 13.24 20.60
C ASP A 24 12.94 11.97 21.27
N GLY A 25 12.23 12.12 22.38
CA GLY A 25 11.60 11.02 23.10
C GLY A 25 10.42 10.35 22.36
N ASN A 26 9.94 10.96 21.28
CA ASN A 26 8.86 10.45 20.45
C ASN A 26 9.37 9.81 19.14
N GLY A 27 10.70 9.66 18.99
CA GLY A 27 11.31 9.08 17.81
C GLY A 27 11.41 10.03 16.60
N ARG A 28 11.19 11.34 16.80
CA ARG A 28 11.28 12.35 15.74
C ARG A 28 12.65 12.99 15.69
N ILE A 29 13.12 13.36 14.51
CA ILE A 29 14.32 14.15 14.34
C ILE A 29 14.06 15.56 14.88
N ASP A 30 14.74 15.91 15.97
CA ASP A 30 14.67 17.21 16.61
C ASP A 30 15.62 18.20 15.92
N SER A 31 16.85 17.76 15.64
CA SER A 31 17.85 18.61 14.99
C SER A 31 18.87 17.81 14.19
N VAL A 32 19.45 18.46 13.19
CA VAL A 32 20.61 17.96 12.44
C VAL A 32 21.66 19.05 12.40
N ARG A 33 22.88 18.74 12.86
CA ARG A 33 24.06 19.62 12.77
C ARG A 33 25.12 18.92 11.94
N THR A 34 25.83 19.67 11.11
CA THR A 34 26.83 19.14 10.17
C THR A 34 28.17 19.88 10.32
N GLY A 35 29.26 19.25 9.88
CA GLY A 35 30.59 19.85 9.83
C GLY A 35 31.36 19.85 11.16
N ASP A 36 30.94 19.08 12.13
CA ASP A 36 31.63 18.98 13.44
C ASP A 36 32.00 17.52 13.75
N ALA A 37 33.19 17.10 13.33
CA ALA A 37 33.71 15.77 13.60
C ALA A 37 33.87 15.47 15.12
N SER A 38 34.03 16.52 15.96
CA SER A 38 34.19 16.34 17.40
C SER A 38 32.91 15.84 18.08
N ALA A 39 31.75 16.07 17.49
CA ALA A 39 30.45 15.59 17.97
C ALA A 39 30.37 14.05 18.04
N ALA A 40 31.24 13.36 17.30
CA ALA A 40 31.31 11.89 17.34
C ALA A 40 31.62 11.37 18.75
N ALA A 41 32.42 12.12 19.57
CA ALA A 41 32.85 11.66 20.86
C ALA A 41 31.72 11.48 21.89
N GLY A 42 30.63 12.26 21.76
CA GLY A 42 29.49 12.26 22.67
C GLY A 42 28.23 11.59 22.10
N ALA A 43 28.27 11.05 20.88
CA ALA A 43 27.10 10.42 20.26
C ALA A 43 26.80 9.02 20.79
N ASP A 44 25.50 8.71 20.97
CA ASP A 44 25.05 7.39 21.42
C ASP A 44 25.31 6.31 20.34
N HIS A 45 25.16 6.67 19.09
CA HIS A 45 25.44 5.79 17.94
C HIS A 45 26.36 6.48 16.93
N ARG A 46 27.19 5.68 16.27
CA ARG A 46 28.08 6.14 15.19
C ARG A 46 27.96 5.23 13.98
N VAL A 47 27.78 5.85 12.81
CA VAL A 47 27.68 5.16 11.53
C VAL A 47 28.56 5.85 10.48
N ALA A 48 29.07 5.11 9.53
CA ALA A 48 29.81 5.68 8.41
C ALA A 48 28.88 6.46 7.47
N VAL A 49 27.72 5.88 7.16
CA VAL A 49 26.73 6.48 6.25
C VAL A 49 25.35 6.41 6.88
N LEU A 50 24.61 7.51 6.85
CA LEU A 50 23.22 7.60 7.27
C LEU A 50 22.37 8.06 6.09
N LEU A 51 21.31 7.34 5.83
CA LEU A 51 20.33 7.62 4.77
C LEU A 51 18.93 7.72 5.35
N PRO A 52 18.02 8.51 4.76
CA PRO A 52 16.60 8.33 5.00
C PRO A 52 16.21 6.90 4.65
N ALA A 53 15.46 6.23 5.52
CA ALA A 53 14.97 4.89 5.24
C ALA A 53 13.98 4.92 4.07
N PRO A 54 14.03 3.97 3.14
CA PRO A 54 13.08 3.88 2.05
C PRO A 54 11.67 3.56 2.55
N VAL A 55 10.67 3.95 1.76
CA VAL A 55 9.27 3.55 1.92
C VAL A 55 8.90 2.63 0.77
N ASN A 56 8.28 1.49 1.06
CA ASN A 56 7.67 0.65 0.04
C ASN A 56 6.35 1.30 -0.41
N LEU A 57 6.31 1.81 -1.62
CA LEU A 57 5.16 2.55 -2.15
C LEU A 57 4.04 1.65 -2.68
N HIS A 58 4.19 0.32 -2.67
CA HIS A 58 3.17 -0.60 -3.18
C HIS A 58 3.30 -1.99 -2.55
N SER A 59 2.30 -2.38 -1.79
CA SER A 59 2.21 -3.68 -1.13
C SER A 59 0.80 -4.26 -1.24
N HIS A 60 0.74 -5.58 -1.34
CA HIS A 60 -0.46 -6.41 -1.18
C HIS A 60 -0.12 -7.50 -0.16
N ALA A 61 -0.09 -7.15 1.11
CA ALA A 61 0.45 -7.98 2.17
C ALA A 61 -0.12 -9.41 2.18
N PHE A 62 -1.43 -9.58 1.99
CA PHE A 62 -2.05 -10.91 1.98
C PHE A 62 -1.48 -11.86 0.92
N GLN A 63 -0.92 -11.34 -0.18
CA GLN A 63 -0.32 -12.17 -1.24
C GLN A 63 0.97 -12.87 -0.77
N ARG A 64 1.65 -12.35 0.26
CA ARG A 64 2.83 -12.99 0.85
C ARG A 64 2.54 -14.40 1.38
N ALA A 65 1.30 -14.66 1.77
CA ALA A 65 0.87 -15.99 2.18
C ALA A 65 1.00 -17.07 1.08
N MET A 66 1.14 -16.66 -0.19
CA MET A 66 1.35 -17.56 -1.32
C MET A 66 2.83 -17.83 -1.63
N ALA A 67 3.76 -17.29 -0.85
CA ALA A 67 5.20 -17.48 -1.08
C ALA A 67 5.57 -18.97 -1.13
N GLY A 68 6.43 -19.31 -2.07
CA GLY A 68 6.79 -20.69 -2.37
C GLY A 68 5.82 -21.43 -3.30
N LEU A 69 4.64 -20.83 -3.59
CA LEU A 69 3.65 -21.44 -4.50
C LEU A 69 3.56 -20.75 -5.86
N THR A 70 4.12 -19.55 -5.97
CA THR A 70 3.94 -18.66 -7.13
C THR A 70 5.24 -18.25 -7.83
N GLU A 71 6.40 -18.44 -7.21
CA GLU A 71 7.71 -17.97 -7.73
C GLU A 71 8.32 -18.93 -8.76
N GLY A 72 7.89 -20.19 -8.75
CA GLY A 72 8.33 -21.17 -9.73
C GLY A 72 7.43 -21.16 -10.96
N ARG A 73 8.03 -21.15 -12.16
CA ARG A 73 7.27 -21.38 -13.39
C ARG A 73 6.68 -22.79 -13.36
N GLY A 74 5.38 -22.90 -13.59
CA GLY A 74 4.69 -24.18 -13.69
C GLY A 74 5.13 -25.00 -14.92
N PRO A 75 4.72 -26.27 -15.01
CA PRO A 75 5.04 -27.14 -16.15
C PRO A 75 4.34 -26.68 -17.44
N ASP A 76 3.32 -25.85 -17.36
CA ASP A 76 2.62 -25.30 -18.52
C ASP A 76 3.46 -24.15 -19.15
N PRO A 77 3.88 -24.28 -20.41
CA PRO A 77 4.60 -23.20 -21.10
C PRO A 77 3.77 -21.93 -21.29
N LYS A 78 2.44 -22.01 -21.09
CA LYS A 78 1.51 -20.88 -21.12
C LYS A 78 1.28 -20.25 -19.73
N ASP A 79 2.09 -20.64 -18.74
CA ASP A 79 2.03 -20.04 -17.40
C ASP A 79 2.23 -18.53 -17.47
N SER A 80 1.32 -17.78 -16.83
CA SER A 80 1.19 -16.34 -17.01
C SER A 80 0.54 -15.70 -15.78
N PHE A 81 0.37 -14.38 -15.79
CA PHE A 81 -0.43 -13.64 -14.82
C PHE A 81 -1.81 -14.28 -14.56
N TRP A 82 -2.47 -14.83 -15.57
CA TRP A 82 -3.80 -15.43 -15.43
C TRP A 82 -3.77 -16.76 -14.67
N THR A 83 -2.71 -17.54 -14.77
CA THR A 83 -2.53 -18.76 -13.97
C THR A 83 -2.25 -18.42 -12.52
N TRP A 84 -1.38 -17.44 -12.27
CA TRP A 84 -1.13 -16.88 -10.95
C TRP A 84 -2.41 -16.34 -10.30
N ARG A 85 -3.20 -15.56 -11.03
CA ARG A 85 -4.47 -14.98 -10.54
C ARG A 85 -5.48 -16.06 -10.11
N ARG A 86 -5.56 -17.17 -10.86
CA ARG A 86 -6.41 -18.31 -10.46
C ARG A 86 -5.95 -18.95 -9.16
N LEU A 87 -4.65 -19.08 -8.93
CA LEU A 87 -4.11 -19.57 -7.67
C LEU A 87 -4.44 -18.62 -6.53
N MET A 88 -4.23 -17.32 -6.72
CA MET A 88 -4.58 -16.29 -5.75
C MET A 88 -6.06 -16.39 -5.36
N TYR A 89 -6.98 -16.48 -6.31
CA TYR A 89 -8.41 -16.60 -6.01
C TYR A 89 -8.77 -17.84 -5.20
N ARG A 90 -8.12 -18.98 -5.45
CA ARG A 90 -8.29 -20.18 -4.60
C ARG A 90 -7.76 -19.94 -3.19
N PHE A 91 -6.64 -19.26 -3.07
CA PHE A 91 -6.03 -18.96 -1.78
C PHE A 91 -6.91 -18.04 -0.94
N LEU A 92 -7.51 -17.05 -1.57
CA LEU A 92 -8.45 -16.14 -0.92
C LEU A 92 -9.64 -16.84 -0.24
N GLN A 93 -10.05 -18.00 -0.71
CA GLN A 93 -11.13 -18.77 -0.07
C GLN A 93 -10.79 -19.26 1.35
N SER A 94 -9.52 -19.24 1.73
CA SER A 94 -9.04 -19.72 3.04
C SER A 94 -8.60 -18.60 3.97
N LEU A 95 -8.48 -17.35 3.47
CA LEU A 95 -8.00 -16.23 4.28
C LEU A 95 -9.08 -15.69 5.20
N THR A 96 -8.79 -15.71 6.50
CA THR A 96 -9.59 -15.07 7.57
C THR A 96 -8.97 -13.74 8.01
N PRO A 97 -9.66 -12.92 8.81
CA PRO A 97 -9.08 -11.72 9.41
C PRO A 97 -7.77 -11.98 10.18
N GLU A 98 -7.71 -13.07 10.95
CA GLU A 98 -6.52 -13.46 11.71
C GLU A 98 -5.35 -13.81 10.79
N HIS A 99 -5.62 -14.48 9.67
CA HIS A 99 -4.59 -14.75 8.67
C HIS A 99 -4.07 -13.46 8.04
N VAL A 100 -4.94 -12.48 7.76
CA VAL A 100 -4.55 -11.19 7.20
C VAL A 100 -3.66 -10.44 8.19
N SER A 101 -4.03 -10.38 9.48
CA SER A 101 -3.20 -9.77 10.52
C SER A 101 -1.80 -10.42 10.58
N ALA A 102 -1.74 -11.75 10.71
CA ALA A 102 -0.47 -12.47 10.85
C ALA A 102 0.44 -12.33 9.62
N VAL A 103 -0.12 -12.43 8.41
CA VAL A 103 0.65 -12.29 7.16
C VAL A 103 1.12 -10.86 6.96
N THR A 104 0.28 -9.88 7.29
CA THR A 104 0.66 -8.46 7.20
C THR A 104 1.79 -8.14 8.19
N ALA A 105 1.71 -8.61 9.43
CA ALA A 105 2.78 -8.43 10.41
C ALA A 105 4.10 -9.07 9.93
N LEU A 106 4.05 -10.26 9.34
CA LEU A 106 5.22 -10.91 8.74
C LEU A 106 5.84 -10.05 7.63
N VAL A 107 5.04 -9.57 6.69
CA VAL A 107 5.52 -8.74 5.57
C VAL A 107 6.14 -7.44 6.08
N GLN A 108 5.49 -6.78 7.03
CA GLN A 108 5.98 -5.55 7.62
C GLN A 108 7.30 -5.77 8.38
N MET A 109 7.41 -6.87 9.11
CA MET A 109 8.67 -7.27 9.76
C MET A 109 9.79 -7.50 8.73
N GLU A 110 9.52 -8.25 7.65
CA GLU A 110 10.49 -8.48 6.57
C GLU A 110 10.93 -7.16 5.91
N MET A 111 10.01 -6.18 5.76
CA MET A 111 10.34 -4.84 5.25
C MET A 111 11.26 -4.09 6.21
N LEU A 112 10.96 -4.10 7.51
CA LEU A 112 11.80 -3.46 8.54
C LEU A 112 13.20 -4.09 8.58
N GLU A 113 13.31 -5.42 8.51
CA GLU A 113 14.60 -6.14 8.43
C GLU A 113 15.39 -5.78 7.17
N ALA A 114 14.71 -5.48 6.07
CA ALA A 114 15.32 -5.00 4.82
C ALA A 114 15.63 -3.48 4.85
N GLY A 115 15.31 -2.77 5.94
CA GLY A 115 15.62 -1.36 6.15
C GLY A 115 14.54 -0.38 5.69
N TYR A 116 13.34 -0.85 5.33
CA TYR A 116 12.19 0.04 5.05
C TYR A 116 11.62 0.59 6.35
N ALA A 117 11.20 1.86 6.35
CA ALA A 117 10.55 2.49 7.50
C ALA A 117 9.03 2.65 7.34
N GLY A 118 8.51 2.46 6.13
CA GLY A 118 7.08 2.61 5.84
C GLY A 118 6.64 1.77 4.67
N SER A 119 5.33 1.54 4.60
CA SER A 119 4.69 0.82 3.50
C SER A 119 3.37 1.48 3.12
N VAL A 120 3.08 1.51 1.82
CA VAL A 120 1.76 1.78 1.28
C VAL A 120 1.09 0.45 0.99
N GLU A 121 0.05 0.13 1.71
CA GLU A 121 -0.72 -1.09 1.55
C GLU A 121 -1.93 -0.83 0.65
N PHE A 122 -1.89 -1.31 -0.58
CA PHE A 122 -3.00 -1.31 -1.55
C PHE A 122 -3.93 -2.47 -1.21
N HIS A 123 -4.84 -2.21 -0.27
CA HIS A 123 -5.63 -3.22 0.41
C HIS A 123 -6.99 -3.45 -0.27
N TYR A 124 -7.21 -4.62 -0.86
CA TYR A 124 -8.45 -4.92 -1.58
C TYR A 124 -9.22 -6.16 -1.10
N LEU A 125 -8.74 -6.87 -0.08
CA LEU A 125 -9.46 -7.99 0.52
C LEU A 125 -10.36 -7.47 1.67
N HIS A 126 -11.64 -7.24 1.39
CA HIS A 126 -12.55 -6.56 2.33
C HIS A 126 -13.57 -7.48 2.98
N HIS A 127 -14.11 -8.44 2.21
CA HIS A 127 -15.33 -9.15 2.56
C HIS A 127 -15.10 -10.62 2.88
N GLN A 128 -16.14 -11.27 3.41
CA GLN A 128 -16.21 -12.71 3.62
C GLN A 128 -16.11 -13.46 2.28
N VAL A 129 -15.95 -14.78 2.36
CA VAL A 129 -15.75 -15.65 1.18
C VAL A 129 -16.88 -15.57 0.17
N ASP A 130 -18.11 -15.35 0.64
CA ASP A 130 -19.30 -15.18 -0.19
C ASP A 130 -19.52 -13.72 -0.69
N GLY A 131 -18.60 -12.81 -0.36
CA GLY A 131 -18.69 -11.39 -0.70
C GLY A 131 -19.55 -10.55 0.25
N THR A 132 -20.11 -11.15 1.30
CA THR A 132 -20.84 -10.37 2.31
C THR A 132 -19.88 -9.63 3.23
N PRO A 133 -20.23 -8.39 3.67
CA PRO A 133 -19.40 -7.68 4.63
C PRO A 133 -19.25 -8.42 5.96
N TYR A 134 -18.16 -8.20 6.66
CA TYR A 134 -18.05 -8.53 8.08
C TYR A 134 -18.98 -7.63 8.91
N ALA A 135 -19.13 -7.91 10.19
CA ALA A 135 -19.94 -7.10 11.11
C ALA A 135 -19.45 -5.65 11.18
N ALA A 136 -18.13 -5.44 11.20
CA ALA A 136 -17.49 -4.16 10.90
C ALA A 136 -17.08 -4.18 9.42
N LEU A 137 -17.44 -3.17 8.67
CA LEU A 137 -17.11 -3.08 7.24
C LEU A 137 -15.59 -2.98 7.03
N GLY A 138 -14.90 -2.28 7.94
CA GLY A 138 -13.45 -2.09 7.97
C GLY A 138 -12.66 -3.23 8.62
N GLU A 139 -13.26 -4.38 8.97
CA GLU A 139 -12.61 -5.50 9.69
C GLU A 139 -11.21 -5.83 9.13
N MET A 140 -11.10 -6.04 7.83
CA MET A 140 -9.83 -6.40 7.21
C MET A 140 -8.81 -5.25 7.21
N SER A 141 -9.27 -4.01 7.09
CA SER A 141 -8.45 -2.81 7.20
C SER A 141 -7.91 -2.65 8.64
N GLU A 142 -8.73 -2.95 9.64
CA GLU A 142 -8.31 -2.92 11.04
C GLU A 142 -7.21 -3.97 11.31
N ARG A 143 -7.29 -5.17 10.72
CA ARG A 143 -6.24 -6.20 10.82
C ARG A 143 -4.89 -5.74 10.24
N VAL A 144 -4.91 -4.98 9.15
CA VAL A 144 -3.69 -4.37 8.60
C VAL A 144 -3.12 -3.30 9.54
N ALA A 145 -3.99 -2.48 10.13
CA ALA A 145 -3.58 -1.46 11.10
C ALA A 145 -3.04 -2.08 12.40
N GLU A 146 -3.65 -3.14 12.92
CA GLU A 146 -3.15 -3.89 14.08
C GLU A 146 -1.73 -4.44 13.85
N ALA A 147 -1.46 -4.97 12.66
CA ALA A 147 -0.12 -5.42 12.29
C ALA A 147 0.91 -4.28 12.35
N ALA A 148 0.53 -3.07 11.93
CA ALA A 148 1.41 -1.90 12.01
C ALA A 148 1.65 -1.45 13.48
N VAL A 149 0.69 -1.64 14.38
CA VAL A 149 0.90 -1.44 15.83
C VAL A 149 1.94 -2.43 16.35
N GLU A 150 1.84 -3.69 15.96
CA GLU A 150 2.74 -4.75 16.42
C GLU A 150 4.17 -4.56 15.91
N THR A 151 4.33 -4.21 14.64
CA THR A 151 5.64 -4.10 13.98
C THR A 151 6.33 -2.74 14.17
N GLY A 152 5.53 -1.68 14.35
CA GLY A 152 6.00 -0.31 14.43
C GLY A 152 6.37 0.34 13.09
N ILE A 153 6.04 -0.28 11.95
CA ILE A 153 6.27 0.31 10.62
C ILE A 153 5.30 1.48 10.36
N GLY A 154 5.77 2.53 9.66
CA GLY A 154 4.89 3.55 9.13
C GLY A 154 3.95 2.97 8.07
N LEU A 155 2.65 3.28 8.14
CA LEU A 155 1.63 2.72 7.26
C LEU A 155 0.83 3.80 6.54
N THR A 156 0.81 3.75 5.21
CA THR A 156 -0.26 4.38 4.43
C THR A 156 -1.22 3.28 3.98
N LEU A 157 -2.38 3.20 4.64
CA LEU A 157 -3.42 2.24 4.26
C LEU A 157 -4.27 2.83 3.14
N ALA A 158 -4.32 2.15 2.00
CA ALA A 158 -5.11 2.54 0.83
C ALA A 158 -6.17 1.47 0.51
N PRO A 159 -7.35 1.54 1.16
CA PRO A 159 -8.46 0.65 0.83
C PRO A 159 -8.89 0.83 -0.62
N VAL A 160 -9.20 -0.29 -1.29
CA VAL A 160 -9.43 -0.31 -2.73
C VAL A 160 -10.91 -0.28 -3.06
N LEU A 161 -11.30 0.62 -3.96
CA LEU A 161 -12.58 0.54 -4.66
C LEU A 161 -12.46 -0.43 -5.84
N TYR A 162 -13.19 -1.55 -5.77
CA TYR A 162 -13.35 -2.51 -6.84
C TYR A 162 -14.85 -2.67 -7.13
N GLN A 163 -15.36 -2.06 -8.20
CA GLN A 163 -16.80 -1.91 -8.44
C GLN A 163 -17.33 -2.88 -9.49
N VAL A 164 -16.60 -3.05 -10.59
CA VAL A 164 -17.04 -3.82 -11.75
C VAL A 164 -16.00 -4.83 -12.22
N GLY A 165 -16.42 -5.84 -12.97
CA GLY A 165 -15.57 -6.92 -13.45
C GLY A 165 -14.80 -6.62 -14.74
N GLY A 166 -15.04 -5.47 -15.38
CA GLY A 166 -14.40 -5.02 -16.61
C GLY A 166 -14.95 -3.69 -17.10
N CYS A 167 -14.32 -3.12 -18.15
CA CYS A 167 -14.70 -1.81 -18.71
C CYS A 167 -16.09 -1.75 -19.31
N ASP A 168 -16.70 -2.89 -19.61
CA ASP A 168 -18.09 -3.03 -20.05
C ASP A 168 -19.12 -2.95 -18.92
N GLY A 169 -18.66 -2.79 -17.67
CA GLY A 169 -19.53 -2.71 -16.50
C GLY A 169 -20.09 -4.05 -16.02
N ARG A 170 -19.56 -5.19 -16.52
CA ARG A 170 -20.01 -6.52 -16.11
C ARG A 170 -19.83 -6.74 -14.59
N ASP A 171 -20.67 -7.61 -14.05
CA ASP A 171 -20.62 -7.99 -12.64
C ASP A 171 -19.27 -8.60 -12.24
N LEU A 172 -18.96 -8.52 -10.96
CA LEU A 172 -17.78 -9.15 -10.37
C LEU A 172 -17.87 -10.66 -10.49
N GLY A 173 -16.81 -11.28 -11.01
CA GLY A 173 -16.68 -12.73 -11.01
C GLY A 173 -16.44 -13.31 -9.61
N PRO A 174 -16.63 -14.63 -9.42
CA PRO A 174 -16.52 -15.30 -8.10
C PRO A 174 -15.18 -15.04 -7.37
N GLY A 175 -14.09 -14.84 -8.09
CA GLY A 175 -12.79 -14.50 -7.50
C GLY A 175 -12.67 -13.04 -7.04
N GLN A 176 -13.58 -12.17 -7.46
CA GLN A 176 -13.53 -10.73 -7.21
C GLN A 176 -14.52 -10.26 -6.13
N ILE A 177 -15.53 -11.09 -5.79
CA ILE A 177 -16.63 -10.68 -4.90
C ILE A 177 -16.15 -10.23 -3.51
N ARG A 178 -15.04 -10.77 -3.01
CA ARG A 178 -14.44 -10.35 -1.73
C ARG A 178 -13.86 -8.94 -1.76
N PHE A 179 -13.68 -8.36 -2.94
CA PHE A 179 -13.14 -7.01 -3.14
C PHE A 179 -14.23 -5.96 -3.34
N GLY A 180 -15.45 -6.44 -3.72
CA GLY A 180 -16.49 -5.65 -4.34
C GLY A 180 -17.15 -4.63 -3.44
N ASN A 181 -17.10 -3.36 -3.85
CA ASN A 181 -17.84 -2.28 -3.21
C ASN A 181 -18.50 -1.39 -4.25
N ASP A 182 -19.75 -0.99 -4.01
CA ASP A 182 -20.32 0.19 -4.63
C ASP A 182 -19.70 1.47 -4.02
N PRO A 183 -19.84 2.65 -4.64
CA PRO A 183 -19.25 3.89 -4.16
C PRO A 183 -19.66 4.28 -2.73
N ASP A 184 -20.91 4.06 -2.35
CA ASP A 184 -21.42 4.43 -1.02
C ASP A 184 -20.87 3.51 0.07
N ARG A 185 -20.76 2.20 -0.23
CA ARG A 185 -20.11 1.24 0.66
C ARG A 185 -18.62 1.52 0.77
N TYR A 186 -17.97 1.87 -0.31
CA TYR A 186 -16.56 2.24 -0.32
C TYR A 186 -16.28 3.48 0.54
N ALA A 187 -17.12 4.51 0.45
CA ALA A 187 -16.96 5.70 1.29
C ALA A 187 -17.01 5.36 2.80
N ARG A 188 -17.95 4.49 3.21
CA ARG A 188 -18.02 4.02 4.61
C ARG A 188 -16.83 3.14 5.00
N LEU A 189 -16.39 2.24 4.11
CA LEU A 189 -15.19 1.44 4.32
C LEU A 189 -13.96 2.33 4.55
N LEU A 190 -13.80 3.37 3.74
CA LEU A 190 -12.71 4.33 3.85
C LEU A 190 -12.75 5.07 5.19
N GLU A 191 -13.94 5.47 5.67
CA GLU A 191 -14.12 6.10 6.97
C GLU A 191 -13.72 5.17 8.13
N GLU A 192 -14.13 3.90 8.10
CA GLU A 192 -13.75 2.92 9.13
C GLU A 192 -12.24 2.63 9.11
N ALA A 193 -11.65 2.50 7.92
CA ALA A 193 -10.21 2.32 7.76
C ALA A 193 -9.43 3.55 8.28
N GLU A 194 -9.89 4.76 8.00
CA GLU A 194 -9.29 6.00 8.52
C GLU A 194 -9.34 6.06 10.06
N GLN A 195 -10.45 5.61 10.67
CA GLN A 195 -10.57 5.51 12.13
C GLN A 195 -9.57 4.49 12.72
N ALA A 196 -9.30 3.39 12.02
CA ALA A 196 -8.28 2.43 12.43
C ALA A 196 -6.88 3.05 12.37
N VAL A 197 -6.55 3.72 11.26
CA VAL A 197 -5.26 4.40 11.07
C VAL A 197 -5.06 5.56 12.06
N ALA A 198 -6.11 6.29 12.42
CA ALA A 198 -6.03 7.40 13.38
C ALA A 198 -5.57 6.98 14.79
N LYS A 199 -5.62 5.70 15.11
CA LYS A 199 -5.12 5.13 16.37
C LYS A 199 -3.61 4.86 16.35
N LEU A 200 -2.97 4.96 15.18
CA LEU A 200 -1.55 4.67 14.94
C LEU A 200 -0.66 5.90 15.21
N THR A 201 0.63 5.73 14.97
CA THR A 201 1.63 6.81 15.05
C THR A 201 1.41 7.88 13.97
N ALA A 202 1.98 9.06 14.19
CA ALA A 202 1.75 10.24 13.33
C ALA A 202 2.35 10.13 11.91
N ASP A 203 3.15 9.11 11.65
CA ASP A 203 3.69 8.74 10.33
C ASP A 203 2.80 7.76 9.56
N CYS A 204 1.61 7.44 10.11
CA CYS A 204 0.61 6.64 9.43
C CYS A 204 -0.47 7.53 8.79
N ALA A 205 -1.00 7.10 7.67
CA ALA A 205 -1.99 7.84 6.89
C ALA A 205 -2.98 6.92 6.19
N ILE A 206 -4.12 7.51 5.79
CA ILE A 206 -5.05 6.89 4.85
C ILE A 206 -4.74 7.35 3.43
N GLY A 207 -4.87 6.46 2.45
CA GLY A 207 -4.88 6.75 1.02
C GLY A 207 -6.18 6.32 0.37
N VAL A 208 -6.38 6.70 -0.88
CA VAL A 208 -7.52 6.31 -1.70
C VAL A 208 -7.03 5.44 -2.87
N ALA A 209 -7.71 4.34 -3.14
CA ALA A 209 -7.26 3.43 -4.19
C ALA A 209 -8.40 2.90 -5.07
N PRO A 210 -8.80 3.61 -6.14
CA PRO A 210 -9.54 2.97 -7.22
C PRO A 210 -8.64 1.89 -7.85
N HIS A 211 -9.12 0.64 -7.96
CA HIS A 211 -8.25 -0.49 -8.34
C HIS A 211 -7.54 -0.27 -9.67
N SER A 212 -8.30 0.04 -10.72
CA SER A 212 -7.82 0.25 -12.08
C SER A 212 -8.97 0.78 -12.94
N LEU A 213 -8.68 1.29 -14.14
CA LEU A 213 -9.72 1.77 -15.06
C LEU A 213 -10.70 0.68 -15.50
N ARG A 214 -10.31 -0.60 -15.44
CA ARG A 214 -11.20 -1.73 -15.75
C ARG A 214 -12.10 -2.17 -14.59
N ALA A 215 -11.82 -1.69 -13.38
CA ALA A 215 -12.51 -2.15 -12.17
C ALA A 215 -13.44 -1.10 -11.54
N VAL A 216 -13.48 0.11 -12.10
CA VAL A 216 -14.33 1.22 -11.65
C VAL A 216 -14.96 1.89 -12.84
N THR A 217 -16.12 2.55 -12.67
CA THR A 217 -16.66 3.47 -13.66
C THR A 217 -15.95 4.82 -13.60
N ARG A 218 -16.11 5.65 -14.64
CA ARG A 218 -15.53 7.01 -14.68
C ARG A 218 -16.03 7.87 -13.51
N GLU A 219 -17.33 7.78 -13.23
CA GLU A 219 -17.98 8.50 -12.13
C GLU A 219 -17.48 8.03 -10.77
N ALA A 220 -17.31 6.72 -10.58
CA ALA A 220 -16.80 6.14 -9.35
C ALA A 220 -15.33 6.49 -9.12
N LEU A 221 -14.51 6.55 -10.18
CA LEU A 221 -13.12 7.01 -10.12
C LEU A 221 -13.04 8.47 -9.63
N ALA A 222 -13.80 9.36 -10.27
CA ALA A 222 -13.84 10.77 -9.89
C ALA A 222 -14.39 10.96 -8.46
N GLY A 223 -15.44 10.21 -8.10
CA GLY A 223 -16.02 10.22 -6.75
C GLY A 223 -15.03 9.74 -5.69
N ALA A 224 -14.31 8.65 -5.94
CA ALA A 224 -13.31 8.13 -5.02
C ALA A 224 -12.16 9.14 -4.81
N ALA A 225 -11.63 9.73 -5.88
CA ALA A 225 -10.58 10.76 -5.81
C ALA A 225 -11.03 11.98 -4.98
N ALA A 226 -12.29 12.35 -5.03
CA ALA A 226 -12.85 13.48 -4.29
C ALA A 226 -13.09 13.19 -2.80
N LEU A 227 -13.09 11.93 -2.33
CA LEU A 227 -13.34 11.60 -0.93
C LEU A 227 -12.25 12.13 0.01
N ARG A 228 -11.00 12.13 -0.44
CA ARG A 228 -9.84 12.59 0.35
C ARG A 228 -8.86 13.34 -0.56
N PRO A 229 -9.17 14.58 -0.99
CA PRO A 229 -8.40 15.30 -2.01
C PRO A 229 -6.95 15.60 -1.61
N ASP A 230 -6.67 15.66 -0.30
CA ASP A 230 -5.32 15.94 0.24
C ASP A 230 -4.54 14.65 0.59
N ARG A 231 -5.03 13.49 0.16
CA ARG A 231 -4.41 12.19 0.44
C ARG A 231 -3.89 11.54 -0.84
N PRO A 232 -2.88 10.67 -0.73
CA PRO A 232 -2.35 9.99 -1.91
C PRO A 232 -3.42 9.08 -2.55
N ILE A 233 -3.45 9.09 -3.88
CA ILE A 233 -4.30 8.22 -4.68
C ILE A 233 -3.41 7.19 -5.36
N HIS A 234 -3.75 5.92 -5.23
CA HIS A 234 -3.08 4.81 -5.86
C HIS A 234 -4.01 4.11 -6.85
N ILE A 235 -3.48 3.70 -8.00
CA ILE A 235 -4.23 2.99 -9.03
C ILE A 235 -3.29 2.08 -9.82
N HIS A 236 -3.74 0.85 -10.16
CA HIS A 236 -3.06 0.02 -11.15
C HIS A 236 -3.36 0.53 -12.55
N VAL A 237 -2.33 0.71 -13.36
CA VAL A 237 -2.46 1.26 -14.72
C VAL A 237 -1.63 0.45 -15.69
N ALA A 238 -2.27 -0.04 -16.76
CA ALA A 238 -1.61 -0.76 -17.84
C ALA A 238 -0.80 -1.99 -17.38
N GLU A 239 -1.32 -2.69 -16.38
CA GLU A 239 -0.69 -3.88 -15.79
C GLU A 239 -0.55 -5.03 -16.80
N GLN A 240 -1.55 -5.20 -17.67
CA GLN A 240 -1.59 -6.25 -18.68
C GLN A 240 -1.99 -5.68 -20.04
N VAL A 241 -1.48 -6.29 -21.12
CA VAL A 241 -1.86 -5.90 -22.50
C VAL A 241 -3.36 -5.94 -22.70
N ALA A 242 -4.03 -6.97 -22.20
CA ALA A 242 -5.49 -7.10 -22.29
C ALA A 242 -6.24 -5.95 -21.58
N GLU A 243 -5.71 -5.42 -20.48
CA GLU A 243 -6.27 -4.23 -19.82
C GLU A 243 -6.15 -3.00 -20.73
N VAL A 244 -4.98 -2.80 -21.35
CA VAL A 244 -4.74 -1.67 -22.25
C VAL A 244 -5.72 -1.71 -23.42
N GLU A 245 -5.90 -2.87 -24.04
CA GLU A 245 -6.82 -3.07 -25.17
C GLU A 245 -8.28 -2.87 -24.75
N GLU A 246 -8.69 -3.38 -23.58
CA GLU A 246 -10.04 -3.23 -23.05
C GLU A 246 -10.37 -1.77 -22.73
N VAL A 247 -9.45 -1.04 -22.08
CA VAL A 247 -9.63 0.39 -21.77
C VAL A 247 -9.65 1.23 -23.04
N GLU A 248 -8.74 0.99 -23.98
CA GLU A 248 -8.72 1.74 -25.24
C GLU A 248 -10.00 1.54 -26.04
N ALA A 249 -10.53 0.32 -26.09
CA ALA A 249 -11.77 0.01 -26.77
C ALA A 249 -13.00 0.67 -26.09
N ALA A 250 -13.04 0.68 -24.75
CA ALA A 250 -14.20 1.17 -24.00
C ALA A 250 -14.16 2.69 -23.74
N TRP A 251 -12.97 3.25 -23.53
CA TRP A 251 -12.79 4.63 -23.08
C TRP A 251 -12.17 5.55 -24.14
N GLY A 252 -11.71 4.99 -25.25
CA GLY A 252 -11.23 5.74 -26.42
C GLY A 252 -9.77 6.21 -26.35
N ALA A 253 -9.04 5.86 -25.29
CA ALA A 253 -7.63 6.18 -25.14
C ALA A 253 -6.91 5.10 -24.30
N ARG A 254 -5.59 4.99 -24.44
CA ARG A 254 -4.78 4.12 -23.61
C ARG A 254 -4.83 4.58 -22.13
N PRO A 255 -4.73 3.65 -21.15
CA PRO A 255 -5.00 3.95 -19.73
C PRO A 255 -4.32 5.20 -19.20
N MET A 256 -3.00 5.32 -19.36
CA MET A 256 -2.25 6.47 -18.86
C MET A 256 -2.62 7.78 -19.59
N ALA A 257 -2.80 7.73 -20.92
CA ALA A 257 -3.21 8.89 -21.69
C ALA A 257 -4.58 9.40 -21.21
N TRP A 258 -5.52 8.46 -21.01
CA TRP A 258 -6.84 8.82 -20.50
C TRP A 258 -6.78 9.47 -19.11
N LEU A 259 -5.97 8.92 -18.18
CA LEU A 259 -5.81 9.49 -16.85
C LEU A 259 -5.25 10.92 -16.90
N LEU A 260 -4.19 11.15 -17.68
CA LEU A 260 -3.55 12.47 -17.80
C LEU A 260 -4.46 13.52 -18.45
N GLU A 261 -5.40 13.10 -19.31
CA GLU A 261 -6.36 14.00 -19.95
C GLU A 261 -7.57 14.32 -19.08
N ASN A 262 -7.93 13.45 -18.13
CA ASN A 262 -9.18 13.55 -17.37
C ASN A 262 -8.98 13.81 -15.86
N HIS A 263 -7.79 13.64 -15.33
CA HIS A 263 -7.47 13.87 -13.92
C HIS A 263 -6.19 14.69 -13.76
N ALA A 264 -6.15 15.52 -12.72
CA ALA A 264 -4.91 16.14 -12.28
C ALA A 264 -4.00 15.04 -11.70
N VAL A 265 -2.85 14.82 -12.32
CA VAL A 265 -1.81 13.88 -11.86
C VAL A 265 -0.57 14.69 -11.57
N ASP A 266 -0.18 14.78 -10.29
CA ASP A 266 0.94 15.58 -9.79
C ASP A 266 2.25 14.77 -9.75
#